data_177a43b5a2b80887af7eab3966f5f6c9
#
_entry.id   177a43b5a2b80887af7eab3966f5f6c9
#
_cell.length_a   1.000
_cell.length_b   1.000
_cell.length_c   1.000
_cell.angle_alpha   90.00
_cell.angle_beta   90.00
_cell.angle_gamma   90.00
#
_symmetry.space_group_name_H-M   'P 1'
#
loop_
_entity.id
_entity.type
_entity.pdbx_description
1 polymer ?
#
loop_
_entity_poly.entity_id
_entity_poly.type
_entity_poly.pdbx_seq_one_letter_code
_entity_poly.pdbx_strand_id
1 'polypeptide(L)'
;EHKSGTDRCQEACTKIGGQFDVVVNIQGDEPFIQPSQLQAVKACFDDPATQIATLVKSFTVDNGFEALENVNSPKVVLNKNRNALYFSRSIIPYQRNAAKEDWLENHTYYKHIGLYAYRVEVLKEITALPQSSLEIAESLEQLRWLENGYTIKVGVTDVETIGIDTPQDLERA
;
A
#
# COMPACT_ATOMS: atom_id res chain seq x y z
N GLU A 1 4.51 5.47 -23.26
CA GLU A 1 5.20 5.97 -22.06
C GLU A 1 4.23 5.84 -20.87
N HIS A 2 4.64 5.13 -19.80
CA HIS A 2 3.77 4.85 -18.67
C HIS A 2 3.94 5.91 -17.60
N LYS A 3 2.82 6.29 -16.97
CA LYS A 3 2.81 7.26 -15.87
C LYS A 3 3.11 6.60 -14.52
N SER A 4 2.84 5.29 -14.38
CA SER A 4 2.99 4.55 -13.13
C SER A 4 3.42 3.10 -13.34
N GLY A 5 3.81 2.41 -12.26
CA GLY A 5 4.03 0.97 -12.26
C GLY A 5 2.75 0.18 -12.53
N THR A 6 1.62 0.70 -12.10
CA THR A 6 0.29 0.12 -12.33
C THR A 6 -0.05 0.07 -13.82
N ASP A 7 0.23 1.17 -14.56
CA ASP A 7 0.04 1.22 -16.02
C ASP A 7 0.91 0.18 -16.75
N ARG A 8 2.17 0.00 -16.30
CA ARG A 8 3.07 -1.01 -16.85
C ARG A 8 2.56 -2.42 -16.64
N CYS A 9 2.05 -2.72 -15.44
CA CYS A 9 1.43 -4.00 -15.15
C CYS A 9 0.23 -4.28 -16.04
N GLN A 10 -0.63 -3.29 -16.26
CA GLN A 10 -1.79 -3.42 -17.14
C GLN A 10 -1.37 -3.73 -18.59
N GLU A 11 -0.40 -3.01 -19.14
CA GLU A 11 0.11 -3.29 -20.49
C GLU A 11 0.73 -4.68 -20.58
N ALA A 12 1.52 -5.08 -19.59
CA ALA A 12 2.12 -6.42 -19.53
C ALA A 12 1.06 -7.51 -19.54
N CYS A 13 0.02 -7.38 -18.72
CA CYS A 13 -1.11 -8.33 -18.70
C CYS A 13 -1.79 -8.44 -20.06
N THR A 14 -2.01 -7.32 -20.74
CA THR A 14 -2.62 -7.30 -22.07
C THR A 14 -1.75 -7.99 -23.11
N LYS A 15 -0.42 -7.80 -23.06
CA LYS A 15 0.53 -8.40 -24.02
C LYS A 15 0.75 -9.88 -23.79
N ILE A 16 0.81 -10.32 -22.53
CA ILE A 16 1.02 -11.75 -22.21
C ILE A 16 -0.19 -12.56 -22.68
N GLY A 17 -1.38 -12.00 -22.57
CA GLY A 17 -2.63 -12.73 -22.79
C GLY A 17 -2.78 -13.87 -21.78
N GLY A 18 -3.94 -14.48 -21.70
CA GLY A 18 -4.20 -15.58 -20.79
C GLY A 18 -5.32 -15.23 -19.80
N GLN A 19 -5.73 -16.25 -19.05
CA GLN A 19 -6.76 -16.10 -18.02
C GLN A 19 -6.08 -16.02 -16.66
N PHE A 20 -6.05 -14.83 -16.10
CA PHE A 20 -5.56 -14.55 -14.75
C PHE A 20 -6.70 -13.93 -13.93
N ASP A 21 -6.86 -14.37 -12.69
CA ASP A 21 -7.83 -13.77 -11.78
C ASP A 21 -7.26 -12.55 -11.07
N VAL A 22 -5.97 -12.63 -10.72
CA VAL A 22 -5.28 -11.63 -9.92
C VAL A 22 -3.88 -11.34 -10.49
N VAL A 23 -3.50 -10.08 -10.48
CA VAL A 23 -2.16 -9.60 -10.83
C VAL A 23 -1.51 -9.01 -9.59
N VAL A 24 -0.28 -9.43 -9.30
CA VAL A 24 0.55 -8.86 -8.24
C VAL A 24 1.60 -7.95 -8.87
N ASN A 25 1.60 -6.69 -8.49
CA ASN A 25 2.59 -5.70 -8.93
C ASN A 25 3.75 -5.66 -7.93
N ILE A 26 4.87 -6.24 -8.32
CA ILE A 26 6.13 -6.17 -7.58
C ILE A 26 6.96 -5.08 -8.24
N GLN A 27 7.24 -4.01 -7.52
CA GLN A 27 8.04 -2.88 -8.02
C GLN A 27 9.50 -3.30 -8.19
N GLY A 28 10.16 -2.78 -9.22
CA GLY A 28 11.57 -3.13 -9.51
C GLY A 28 12.57 -2.63 -8.47
N ASP A 29 12.18 -1.68 -7.64
CA ASP A 29 12.89 -1.11 -6.50
C ASP A 29 12.67 -1.88 -5.17
N GLU A 30 11.87 -2.95 -5.20
CA GLU A 30 11.57 -3.85 -4.06
C GLU A 30 12.18 -5.26 -4.28
N PRO A 31 13.51 -5.40 -4.46
CA PRO A 31 14.12 -6.69 -4.81
C PRO A 31 14.10 -7.71 -3.67
N PHE A 32 13.84 -7.27 -2.44
CA PHE A 32 13.87 -8.11 -1.24
C PHE A 32 12.50 -8.60 -0.77
N ILE A 33 11.50 -8.54 -1.65
CA ILE A 33 10.16 -9.02 -1.30
C ILE A 33 10.20 -10.48 -0.87
N GLN A 34 9.54 -10.79 0.24
CA GLN A 34 9.54 -12.12 0.82
C GLN A 34 8.33 -12.94 0.37
N PRO A 35 8.47 -14.27 0.21
CA PRO A 35 7.34 -15.15 -0.12
C PRO A 35 6.14 -15.01 0.83
N SER A 36 6.38 -14.73 2.12
CA SER A 36 5.33 -14.49 3.11
C SER A 36 4.48 -13.25 2.78
N GLN A 37 5.07 -12.19 2.23
CA GLN A 37 4.34 -11.00 1.79
C GLN A 37 3.45 -11.30 0.58
N LEU A 38 3.95 -12.11 -0.38
CA LEU A 38 3.16 -12.56 -1.52
C LEU A 38 1.99 -13.43 -1.08
N GLN A 39 2.20 -14.31 -0.10
CA GLN A 39 1.14 -15.12 0.49
C GLN A 39 0.10 -14.25 1.21
N ALA A 40 0.54 -13.26 1.99
CA ALA A 40 -0.34 -12.36 2.73
C ALA A 40 -1.23 -11.53 1.79
N VAL A 41 -0.68 -10.96 0.70
CA VAL A 41 -1.48 -10.20 -0.27
C VAL A 41 -2.42 -11.10 -1.06
N LYS A 42 -1.98 -12.32 -1.42
CA LYS A 42 -2.82 -13.31 -2.10
C LYS A 42 -4.00 -13.72 -1.24
N ALA A 43 -3.79 -13.98 0.05
CA ALA A 43 -4.85 -14.37 0.99
C ALA A 43 -5.98 -13.32 1.12
N CYS A 44 -5.72 -12.06 0.80
CA CYS A 44 -6.78 -11.05 0.73
C CYS A 44 -7.86 -11.39 -0.31
N PHE A 45 -7.53 -12.17 -1.35
CA PHE A 45 -8.45 -12.57 -2.43
C PHE A 45 -9.22 -13.86 -2.14
N ASP A 46 -9.06 -14.48 -0.96
CA ASP A 46 -9.93 -15.55 -0.49
C ASP A 46 -11.38 -15.01 -0.30
N ASP A 47 -11.50 -13.70 -0.05
CA ASP A 47 -12.78 -12.99 -0.16
C ASP A 47 -13.01 -12.59 -1.64
N PRO A 48 -14.02 -13.15 -2.30
CA PRO A 48 -14.29 -12.86 -3.72
C PRO A 48 -14.69 -11.40 -3.97
N ALA A 49 -15.10 -10.66 -2.93
CA ALA A 49 -15.42 -9.24 -3.04
C ALA A 49 -14.17 -8.34 -3.06
N THR A 50 -12.98 -8.88 -2.80
CA THR A 50 -11.74 -8.10 -2.84
C THR A 50 -11.42 -7.66 -4.26
N GLN A 51 -11.34 -6.36 -4.47
CA GLN A 51 -11.00 -5.71 -5.74
C GLN A 51 -9.51 -5.46 -5.86
N ILE A 52 -8.95 -4.81 -4.85
CA ILE A 52 -7.54 -4.42 -4.73
C ILE A 52 -7.06 -4.87 -3.36
N ALA A 53 -5.81 -5.30 -3.26
CA ALA A 53 -5.17 -5.62 -1.99
C ALA A 53 -3.81 -4.96 -1.87
N THR A 54 -3.43 -4.62 -0.65
CA THR A 54 -2.10 -4.14 -0.29
C THR A 54 -1.70 -4.67 1.08
N LEU A 55 -0.49 -4.35 1.52
CA LEU A 55 0.01 -4.74 2.82
C LEU A 55 0.29 -3.55 3.71
N VAL A 56 0.25 -3.81 5.02
CA VAL A 56 0.70 -2.88 6.05
C VAL A 56 1.55 -3.60 7.08
N LYS A 57 2.41 -2.83 7.73
CA LYS A 57 3.14 -3.23 8.93
C LYS A 57 2.75 -2.31 10.08
N SER A 58 2.57 -2.87 11.29
CA SER A 58 2.34 -2.06 12.48
C SER A 58 3.60 -1.31 12.87
N PHE A 59 3.47 -0.04 13.24
CA PHE A 59 4.50 0.64 14.01
C PHE A 59 4.53 0.07 15.42
N THR A 60 5.73 -0.08 15.97
CA THR A 60 5.95 -0.51 17.35
C THR A 60 6.49 0.65 18.17
N VAL A 61 6.40 0.55 19.49
CA VAL A 61 6.99 1.54 20.40
C VAL A 61 8.49 1.71 20.15
N ASP A 62 9.20 0.60 19.85
CA ASP A 62 10.63 0.62 19.55
C ASP A 62 11.00 1.41 18.29
N ASN A 63 10.06 1.60 17.35
CA ASN A 63 10.30 2.45 16.18
C ASN A 63 10.43 3.94 16.56
N GLY A 64 9.85 4.34 17.68
CA GLY A 64 9.82 5.70 18.13
C GLY A 64 8.86 6.61 17.36
N PHE A 65 8.54 7.76 17.94
CA PHE A 65 7.61 8.73 17.35
C PHE A 65 8.15 9.32 16.04
N GLU A 66 9.46 9.47 15.89
CA GLU A 66 10.11 9.99 14.67
C GLU A 66 9.81 9.11 13.44
N ALA A 67 9.78 7.77 13.61
CA ALA A 67 9.40 6.88 12.52
C ALA A 67 7.94 7.09 12.08
N LEU A 68 7.05 7.37 13.05
CA LEU A 68 5.65 7.68 12.77
C LEU A 68 5.49 9.05 12.08
N GLU A 69 6.31 10.05 12.39
CA GLU A 69 6.30 11.38 11.75
C GLU A 69 6.88 11.35 10.33
N ASN A 70 7.64 10.33 9.96
CA ASN A 70 8.28 10.28 8.64
C ASN A 70 7.24 10.31 7.51
N VAL A 71 7.25 11.38 6.73
CA VAL A 71 6.35 11.60 5.58
C VAL A 71 6.57 10.61 4.43
N ASN A 72 7.75 9.96 4.38
CA ASN A 72 8.06 8.92 3.38
C ASN A 72 7.52 7.54 3.78
N SER A 73 6.96 7.42 4.98
CA SER A 73 6.26 6.24 5.47
C SER A 73 4.76 6.56 5.56
N PRO A 74 3.98 6.39 4.47
CA PRO A 74 2.55 6.68 4.51
C PRO A 74 1.84 5.85 5.56
N LYS A 75 0.94 6.49 6.30
CA LYS A 75 0.08 5.84 7.30
C LYS A 75 -1.25 5.47 6.66
N VAL A 76 -1.86 4.42 7.16
CA VAL A 76 -3.18 3.98 6.70
C VAL A 76 -4.09 3.69 7.87
N VAL A 77 -5.33 4.16 7.78
CA VAL A 77 -6.39 3.80 8.73
C VAL A 77 -7.31 2.75 8.12
N LEU A 78 -7.69 1.77 8.92
CA LEU A 78 -8.45 0.62 8.50
C LEU A 78 -9.82 0.59 9.16
N ASN A 79 -10.82 0.07 8.44
CA ASN A 79 -12.08 -0.29 9.05
C ASN A 79 -12.00 -1.69 9.71
N LYS A 80 -13.09 -2.11 10.38
CA LYS A 80 -13.15 -3.41 11.07
C LYS A 80 -12.99 -4.62 10.13
N ASN A 81 -13.27 -4.45 8.84
CA ASN A 81 -13.13 -5.48 7.82
C ASN A 81 -11.74 -5.48 7.17
N ARG A 82 -10.80 -4.70 7.72
CA ARG A 82 -9.46 -4.48 7.16
C ARG A 82 -9.47 -3.91 5.74
N ASN A 83 -10.43 -3.06 5.42
CA ASN A 83 -10.36 -2.23 4.22
C ASN A 83 -9.78 -0.88 4.59
N ALA A 84 -8.93 -0.35 3.74
CA ALA A 84 -8.36 0.98 3.91
C ALA A 84 -9.47 2.04 3.86
N LEU A 85 -9.46 2.96 4.84
CA LEU A 85 -10.32 4.12 4.88
C LEU A 85 -9.64 5.32 4.22
N TYR A 86 -8.34 5.50 4.49
CA TYR A 86 -7.53 6.57 3.92
C TYR A 86 -6.04 6.28 4.11
N PHE A 87 -5.21 6.79 3.18
CA PHE A 87 -3.76 6.81 3.25
C PHE A 87 -3.29 8.26 3.37
N SER A 88 -2.31 8.53 4.22
CA SER A 88 -1.74 9.86 4.36
C SER A 88 -0.25 9.84 4.72
N ARG A 89 0.48 10.83 4.24
CA ARG A 89 1.84 11.11 4.72
C ARG A 89 1.83 11.72 6.12
N SER A 90 0.74 12.41 6.49
CA SER A 90 0.51 12.88 7.86
C SER A 90 0.22 11.72 8.81
N ILE A 91 0.39 11.94 10.11
CA ILE A 91 -0.01 10.96 11.12
C ILE A 91 -1.53 10.91 11.20
N ILE A 92 -2.10 9.76 10.93
CA ILE A 92 -3.53 9.45 11.08
C ILE A 92 -3.69 8.11 11.80
N PRO A 93 -4.68 8.01 12.77
CA PRO A 93 -5.49 9.09 13.32
C PRO A 93 -4.73 9.98 14.28
N TYR A 94 -5.23 11.20 14.51
CA TYR A 94 -4.72 12.08 15.55
C TYR A 94 -5.28 11.71 16.93
N GLN A 95 -4.45 11.56 17.94
CA GLN A 95 -4.89 11.30 19.31
C GLN A 95 -5.01 12.59 20.11
N ARG A 96 -6.22 13.12 20.20
CA ARG A 96 -6.50 14.42 20.81
C ARG A 96 -6.16 14.49 22.31
N ASN A 97 -6.35 13.38 23.03
CA ASN A 97 -6.31 13.35 24.49
C ASN A 97 -5.06 12.62 25.05
N ALA A 98 -4.04 12.42 24.23
CA ALA A 98 -2.80 11.76 24.61
C ALA A 98 -1.59 12.62 24.24
N ALA A 99 -0.54 12.58 25.04
CA ALA A 99 0.75 13.13 24.66
C ALA A 99 1.31 12.34 23.48
N LYS A 100 2.12 12.99 22.62
CA LYS A 100 2.64 12.36 21.40
C LYS A 100 3.50 11.12 21.70
N GLU A 101 4.21 11.16 22.81
CA GLU A 101 5.07 10.09 23.29
C GLU A 101 4.29 8.79 23.56
N ASP A 102 3.02 8.91 23.92
CA ASP A 102 2.16 7.79 24.29
C ASP A 102 1.36 7.23 23.08
N TRP A 103 1.47 7.85 21.90
CA TRP A 103 0.60 7.51 20.78
C TRP A 103 0.76 6.06 20.30
N LEU A 104 2.01 5.57 20.24
CA LEU A 104 2.30 4.20 19.81
C LEU A 104 1.89 3.13 20.85
N GLU A 105 1.81 3.50 22.14
CA GLU A 105 1.29 2.63 23.19
C GLU A 105 -0.25 2.56 23.16
N ASN A 106 -0.89 3.69 22.88
CA ASN A 106 -2.34 3.82 22.99
C ASN A 106 -3.09 3.36 21.74
N HIS A 107 -2.45 3.33 20.56
CA HIS A 107 -3.08 2.99 19.29
C HIS A 107 -2.14 2.29 18.33
N THR A 108 -2.65 1.30 17.62
CA THR A 108 -1.90 0.63 16.56
C THR A 108 -1.93 1.47 15.27
N TYR A 109 -0.81 2.07 14.94
CA TYR A 109 -0.59 2.74 13.66
C TYR A 109 -0.05 1.76 12.63
N TYR A 110 -0.45 1.93 11.37
CA TYR A 110 -0.03 1.09 10.27
C TYR A 110 0.77 1.89 9.24
N LYS A 111 1.96 1.37 8.92
CA LYS A 111 2.76 1.80 7.77
C LYS A 111 2.31 1.05 6.54
N HIS A 112 2.06 1.74 5.45
CA HIS A 112 1.79 1.14 4.16
C HIS A 112 3.05 0.50 3.57
N ILE A 113 2.91 -0.70 3.02
CA ILE A 113 3.91 -1.41 2.24
C ILE A 113 3.47 -1.40 0.79
N GLY A 114 4.33 -0.90 -0.11
CA GLY A 114 4.02 -0.60 -1.52
C GLY A 114 3.75 -1.80 -2.44
N LEU A 115 3.40 -2.96 -1.89
CA LEU A 115 3.01 -4.15 -2.64
C LEU A 115 1.51 -4.14 -2.91
N TYR A 116 1.11 -4.24 -4.18
CA TYR A 116 -0.28 -4.27 -4.58
C TYR A 116 -0.64 -5.51 -5.39
N ALA A 117 -1.89 -5.94 -5.23
CA ALA A 117 -2.51 -6.93 -6.10
C ALA A 117 -3.92 -6.48 -6.50
N TYR A 118 -4.36 -6.89 -7.68
CA TYR A 118 -5.60 -6.42 -8.29
C TYR A 118 -6.35 -7.57 -8.96
N ARG A 119 -7.68 -7.56 -8.94
CA ARG A 119 -8.44 -8.30 -9.96
C ARG A 119 -8.10 -7.73 -11.34
N VAL A 120 -7.97 -8.59 -12.34
CA VAL A 120 -7.54 -8.17 -13.70
C VAL A 120 -8.47 -7.11 -14.28
N GLU A 121 -9.78 -7.29 -14.11
CA GLU A 121 -10.78 -6.33 -14.59
C GLU A 121 -10.63 -4.98 -13.89
N VAL A 122 -10.42 -5.02 -12.56
CA VAL A 122 -10.23 -3.81 -11.76
C VAL A 122 -8.95 -3.08 -12.15
N LEU A 123 -7.85 -3.81 -12.40
CA LEU A 123 -6.61 -3.20 -12.88
C LEU A 123 -6.82 -2.40 -14.17
N LYS A 124 -7.58 -2.95 -15.11
CA LYS A 124 -7.93 -2.27 -16.35
C LYS A 124 -8.75 -1.00 -16.12
N GLU A 125 -9.70 -1.05 -15.18
CA GLU A 125 -10.56 0.09 -14.84
C GLU A 125 -9.76 1.22 -14.17
N ILE A 126 -8.96 0.89 -13.14
CA ILE A 126 -8.24 1.90 -12.37
C ILE A 126 -7.14 2.61 -13.14
N THR A 127 -6.52 1.94 -14.14
CA THR A 127 -5.52 2.55 -15.02
C THR A 127 -6.14 3.51 -16.04
N ALA A 128 -7.44 3.41 -16.30
CA ALA A 128 -8.16 4.36 -17.16
C ALA A 128 -8.61 5.63 -16.40
N LEU A 129 -8.52 5.67 -15.08
CA LEU A 129 -8.93 6.81 -14.27
C LEU A 129 -7.97 8.00 -14.43
N PRO A 130 -8.48 9.22 -14.54
CA PRO A 130 -7.64 10.41 -14.45
C PRO A 130 -7.08 10.58 -13.04
N GLN A 131 -5.96 11.29 -12.93
CA GLN A 131 -5.43 11.65 -11.61
C GLN A 131 -6.47 12.41 -10.79
N SER A 132 -6.52 12.10 -9.50
CA SER A 132 -7.48 12.67 -8.56
C SER A 132 -6.86 13.73 -7.65
N SER A 133 -7.73 14.50 -6.98
CA SER A 133 -7.28 15.61 -6.14
C SER A 133 -6.46 15.15 -4.93
N LEU A 134 -6.87 14.06 -4.28
CA LEU A 134 -6.16 13.51 -3.13
C LEU A 134 -4.85 12.84 -3.53
N GLU A 135 -4.84 12.13 -4.66
CA GLU A 135 -3.61 11.57 -5.23
C GLU A 135 -2.56 12.65 -5.47
N ILE A 136 -2.96 13.78 -6.08
CA ILE A 136 -2.04 14.89 -6.37
C ILE A 136 -1.54 15.52 -5.07
N ALA A 137 -2.44 15.75 -4.10
CA ALA A 137 -2.09 16.39 -2.84
C ALA A 137 -1.11 15.58 -2.00
N GLU A 138 -1.34 14.27 -1.87
CA GLU A 138 -0.52 13.35 -1.06
C GLU A 138 0.61 12.68 -1.87
N SER A 139 0.57 12.76 -3.21
CA SER A 139 1.42 11.96 -4.13
C SER A 139 1.33 10.47 -3.82
N LEU A 140 0.10 9.97 -3.68
CA LEU A 140 -0.25 8.59 -3.36
C LEU A 140 -1.31 8.08 -4.35
N GLU A 141 -0.89 7.25 -5.33
CA GLU A 141 -1.74 6.76 -6.43
C GLU A 141 -3.01 6.06 -5.94
N GLN A 142 -2.93 5.31 -4.85
CA GLN A 142 -4.06 4.57 -4.29
C GLN A 142 -5.22 5.45 -3.81
N LEU A 143 -4.99 6.72 -3.58
CA LEU A 143 -6.06 7.67 -3.24
C LEU A 143 -6.98 7.91 -4.43
N ARG A 144 -6.48 7.85 -5.68
CA ARG A 144 -7.30 7.89 -6.89
C ARG A 144 -8.36 6.79 -6.86
N TRP A 145 -7.97 5.59 -6.47
CA TRP A 145 -8.90 4.45 -6.43
C TRP A 145 -9.94 4.62 -5.34
N LEU A 146 -9.54 5.05 -4.13
CA LEU A 146 -10.48 5.32 -3.04
C LEU A 146 -11.47 6.45 -3.40
N GLU A 147 -11.01 7.55 -4.02
CA GLU A 147 -11.88 8.65 -4.46
C GLU A 147 -12.92 8.19 -5.50
N ASN A 148 -12.59 7.17 -6.29
CA ASN A 148 -13.50 6.59 -7.29
C ASN A 148 -14.33 5.41 -6.76
N GLY A 149 -14.31 5.17 -5.45
CA GLY A 149 -15.19 4.19 -4.78
C GLY A 149 -14.68 2.75 -4.78
N TYR A 150 -13.44 2.49 -5.22
CA TYR A 150 -12.84 1.16 -5.09
C TYR A 150 -12.47 0.87 -3.64
N THR A 151 -12.54 -0.41 -3.28
CA THR A 151 -12.14 -0.88 -1.96
C THR A 151 -10.74 -1.51 -2.03
N ILE A 152 -9.91 -1.19 -1.03
CA ILE A 152 -8.57 -1.75 -0.90
C ILE A 152 -8.54 -2.60 0.36
N LYS A 153 -8.46 -3.92 0.20
CA LYS A 153 -8.26 -4.88 1.28
C LYS A 153 -6.82 -4.82 1.76
N VAL A 154 -6.61 -4.94 3.06
CA VAL A 154 -5.29 -4.79 3.65
C VAL A 154 -4.88 -6.06 4.41
N GLY A 155 -3.79 -6.68 3.97
CA GLY A 155 -3.10 -7.72 4.70
C GLY A 155 -2.07 -7.11 5.66
N VAL A 156 -1.82 -7.79 6.78
CA VAL A 156 -0.79 -7.38 7.75
C VAL A 156 0.44 -8.26 7.57
N THR A 157 1.61 -7.65 7.59
CA THR A 157 2.90 -8.34 7.54
C THR A 157 3.83 -7.80 8.63
N ASP A 158 4.67 -8.66 9.18
CA ASP A 158 5.75 -8.24 10.09
C ASP A 158 7.06 -7.95 9.34
N VAL A 159 7.09 -8.28 8.05
CA VAL A 159 8.26 -8.05 7.20
C VAL A 159 8.21 -6.65 6.62
N GLU A 160 9.33 -5.94 6.71
CA GLU A 160 9.58 -4.69 6.01
C GLU A 160 10.73 -4.91 5.06
N THR A 161 10.49 -4.63 3.78
CA THR A 161 11.53 -4.63 2.76
C THR A 161 12.10 -3.22 2.62
N ILE A 162 13.37 -3.15 2.31
CA ILE A 162 14.04 -1.88 1.98
C ILE A 162 13.89 -1.69 0.49
N GLY A 163 13.12 -0.67 0.09
CA GLY A 163 13.09 -0.19 -1.29
C GLY A 163 14.44 0.42 -1.64
N ILE A 164 14.93 0.17 -2.85
CA ILE A 164 16.21 0.68 -3.32
C ILE A 164 15.98 1.82 -4.32
N ASP A 165 15.86 3.03 -3.79
CA ASP A 165 15.69 4.25 -4.57
C ASP A 165 17.04 4.99 -4.79
N THR A 166 17.98 4.79 -3.88
CA THR A 166 19.27 5.49 -3.87
C THR A 166 20.45 4.53 -3.70
N PRO A 167 21.68 4.91 -4.10
CA PRO A 167 22.88 4.13 -3.81
C PRO A 167 23.07 3.83 -2.32
N GLN A 168 22.62 4.74 -1.44
CA GLN A 168 22.69 4.56 0.01
C GLN A 168 21.75 3.47 0.50
N ASP A 169 20.59 3.28 -0.15
CA ASP A 169 19.65 2.21 0.19
C ASP A 169 20.27 0.84 -0.17
N LEU A 170 21.01 0.77 -1.28
CA LEU A 170 21.71 -0.44 -1.69
C LEU A 170 22.82 -0.85 -0.68
N GLU A 171 23.46 0.12 -0.02
CA GLU A 171 24.48 -0.14 1.00
C GLU A 171 23.86 -0.65 2.33
N ARG A 172 22.56 -0.39 2.55
CA ARG A 172 21.83 -0.80 3.76
C ARG A 172 21.09 -2.12 3.59
N ALA A 173 20.92 -2.58 2.37
CA ALA A 173 20.22 -3.80 2.00
C ALA A 173 21.16 -5.02 1.99
#